data_b6ab14076d7458bd7702fc3e86d9392a
#
_entry.id   b6ab14076d7458bd7702fc3e86d9392a
#
_cell.length_a   1.000
_cell.length_b   1.000
_cell.length_c   1.000
_cell.angle_alpha   90.00
_cell.angle_beta   90.00
_cell.angle_gamma   90.00
#
_symmetry.space_group_name_H-M   'P 1'
#
loop_
_entity.id
_entity.type
_entity.pdbx_description
1 polymer ?
#
loop_
_entity_poly.entity_id
_entity_poly.type
_entity_poly.pdbx_seq_one_letter_code
_entity_poly.pdbx_strand_id
1 'polypeptide(L)'
;VENVFFRAGPDTGPALVLAAHYDSVDASPGFADDGIGIAVWLEVAAIFRNETLNQPVIFLFTDGEEAGLLGAQAFVDNREAYGFEVGRIINLEARGVRGPAMMFETGRPNTALVADWAKSGGRPFSNSMMTAVYELLPNSTDLTVFLRSGMTGVNIAISDGPELYHTTRDDLASLDRASVQHMGDQALGAARAFLSSEWTRDTIEDESVYTDILSRFFVQLPQGLAVLLLGLCLGLSAWLIVRPGPESSWRSVDWRALMLPPVFILSAATCVFLIQQVFGLIRPETAYWTAYPQALAMTVFAVTLMTGCALLSWLAPMSRPAAIYA
;
A
#
# COMPACT_ATOMS: atom_id res chain seq x y z
N VAL A 1 10.47 -4.16 -26.95
CA VAL A 1 10.44 -3.09 -25.91
C VAL A 1 11.68 -2.23 -26.02
N GLU A 2 11.52 -0.96 -25.73
CA GLU A 2 12.59 0.03 -25.79
C GLU A 2 12.60 0.88 -24.51
N ASN A 3 13.36 0.45 -23.51
CA ASN A 3 13.53 1.25 -22.31
C ASN A 3 14.37 2.49 -22.58
N VAL A 4 13.99 3.61 -21.99
CA VAL A 4 14.75 4.87 -22.04
C VAL A 4 15.35 5.11 -20.66
N PHE A 5 16.66 5.36 -20.59
CA PHE A 5 17.27 5.73 -19.32
C PHE A 5 18.40 6.76 -19.52
N PHE A 6 18.64 7.54 -18.48
CA PHE A 6 19.79 8.44 -18.40
C PHE A 6 20.31 8.49 -16.96
N ARG A 7 21.55 8.93 -16.80
CA ARG A 7 22.24 9.00 -15.53
C ARG A 7 22.54 10.42 -15.11
N ALA A 8 22.42 10.66 -13.80
CA ALA A 8 22.94 11.83 -13.11
C ALA A 8 23.92 11.40 -12.00
N GLY A 9 24.84 12.30 -11.63
CA GLY A 9 25.84 12.05 -10.58
C GLY A 9 27.07 11.32 -11.07
N PRO A 10 27.85 10.67 -10.16
CA PRO A 10 29.09 10.02 -10.48
C PRO A 10 28.91 8.78 -11.37
N ASP A 11 30.02 8.34 -11.98
CA ASP A 11 30.03 7.19 -12.89
C ASP A 11 30.17 5.85 -12.17
N THR A 12 30.53 5.85 -10.91
CA THR A 12 30.85 4.64 -10.13
C THR A 12 30.10 4.59 -8.83
N GLY A 13 29.84 3.37 -8.37
CA GLY A 13 29.09 3.08 -7.15
C GLY A 13 27.72 2.47 -7.44
N PRO A 14 27.06 1.95 -6.40
CA PRO A 14 25.69 1.44 -6.54
C PRO A 14 24.72 2.59 -6.85
N ALA A 15 23.86 2.39 -7.84
CA ALA A 15 22.94 3.41 -8.32
C ALA A 15 21.58 3.37 -7.61
N LEU A 16 21.00 4.55 -7.38
CA LEU A 16 19.58 4.68 -7.13
C LEU A 16 18.84 4.68 -8.46
N VAL A 17 17.98 3.72 -8.69
CA VAL A 17 17.12 3.67 -9.88
C VAL A 17 15.77 4.30 -9.56
N LEU A 18 15.37 5.29 -10.35
CA LEU A 18 14.09 5.97 -10.29
C LEU A 18 13.28 5.54 -11.50
N ALA A 19 12.32 4.66 -11.29
CA ALA A 19 11.59 3.97 -12.36
C ALA A 19 10.15 4.45 -12.48
N ALA A 20 9.63 4.45 -13.69
CA ALA A 20 8.24 4.67 -14.07
C ALA A 20 8.04 4.10 -15.48
N HIS A 21 6.84 3.63 -15.84
CA HIS A 21 6.59 3.19 -17.20
C HIS A 21 6.01 4.30 -18.08
N TYR A 22 6.29 4.25 -19.39
CA TYR A 22 5.82 5.28 -20.32
C TYR A 22 4.79 4.77 -21.32
N ASP A 23 4.57 3.47 -21.38
CA ASP A 23 3.48 2.87 -22.14
C ASP A 23 2.14 2.97 -21.38
N SER A 24 1.06 2.73 -22.08
CA SER A 24 -0.29 2.76 -21.54
C SER A 24 -1.16 1.78 -22.34
N VAL A 25 -2.26 1.33 -21.76
CA VAL A 25 -3.22 0.48 -22.49
C VAL A 25 -3.89 1.25 -23.64
N ASP A 26 -4.26 0.56 -24.72
CA ASP A 26 -4.88 1.16 -25.92
C ASP A 26 -6.10 2.04 -25.63
N ALA A 27 -6.83 1.74 -24.55
CA ALA A 27 -8.06 2.45 -24.18
C ALA A 27 -7.84 3.69 -23.32
N SER A 28 -6.60 3.94 -22.87
CA SER A 28 -6.28 5.01 -21.91
C SER A 28 -5.26 6.00 -22.47
N PRO A 29 -5.46 7.31 -22.28
CA PRO A 29 -4.40 8.29 -22.56
C PRO A 29 -3.20 8.18 -21.60
N GLY A 30 -3.31 7.47 -20.46
CA GLY A 30 -2.21 7.20 -19.53
C GLY A 30 -1.67 8.45 -18.81
N PHE A 31 -2.50 9.44 -18.50
CA PHE A 31 -2.02 10.64 -17.82
C PHE A 31 -1.65 10.39 -16.37
N ALA A 32 -2.43 9.59 -15.66
CA ALA A 32 -2.05 9.13 -14.33
C ALA A 32 -1.14 7.89 -14.43
N ASP A 33 -1.53 6.90 -15.22
CA ASP A 33 -0.93 5.59 -15.33
C ASP A 33 -0.10 5.42 -16.63
N ASP A 34 1.25 5.70 -16.63
CA ASP A 34 2.02 6.27 -15.53
C ASP A 34 2.69 7.59 -15.96
N GLY A 35 1.93 8.42 -16.70
CA GLY A 35 2.40 9.74 -17.14
C GLY A 35 2.82 10.64 -15.98
N ILE A 36 2.19 10.54 -14.80
CA ILE A 36 2.62 11.31 -13.62
C ILE A 36 3.96 10.83 -13.08
N GLY A 37 4.24 9.53 -13.08
CA GLY A 37 5.53 9.00 -12.66
C GLY A 37 6.66 9.52 -13.52
N ILE A 38 6.46 9.52 -14.86
CA ILE A 38 7.39 10.14 -15.81
C ILE A 38 7.58 11.63 -15.51
N ALA A 39 6.49 12.39 -15.36
CA ALA A 39 6.57 13.84 -15.12
C ALA A 39 7.28 14.15 -13.80
N VAL A 40 6.99 13.40 -12.72
CA VAL A 40 7.64 13.55 -11.43
C VAL A 40 9.15 13.29 -11.54
N TRP A 41 9.55 12.21 -12.21
CA TRP A 41 10.98 11.91 -12.35
C TRP A 41 11.72 12.90 -13.23
N LEU A 42 11.09 13.46 -14.24
CA LEU A 42 11.69 14.55 -15.06
C LEU A 42 11.90 15.82 -14.24
N GLU A 43 10.95 16.16 -13.36
CA GLU A 43 11.11 17.31 -12.44
C GLU A 43 12.20 17.05 -11.40
N VAL A 44 12.25 15.86 -10.82
CA VAL A 44 13.34 15.44 -9.90
C VAL A 44 14.69 15.51 -10.61
N ALA A 45 14.78 15.09 -11.87
CA ALA A 45 16.00 15.19 -12.67
C ALA A 45 16.42 16.66 -12.85
N ALA A 46 15.46 17.56 -13.11
CA ALA A 46 15.74 18.99 -13.22
C ALA A 46 16.26 19.60 -11.90
N ILE A 47 15.72 19.15 -10.77
CA ILE A 47 16.21 19.55 -9.43
C ILE A 47 17.62 19.03 -9.20
N PHE A 48 17.88 17.74 -9.45
CA PHE A 48 19.17 17.09 -9.22
C PHE A 48 20.31 17.63 -10.11
N ARG A 49 20.00 18.24 -11.24
CA ARG A 49 21.00 18.95 -12.05
C ARG A 49 21.74 20.06 -11.28
N ASN A 50 21.12 20.60 -10.23
CA ASN A 50 21.68 21.69 -9.42
C ASN A 50 22.19 21.18 -8.07
N GLU A 51 22.15 19.88 -7.81
CA GLU A 51 22.61 19.27 -6.56
C GLU A 51 23.88 18.44 -6.79
N THR A 52 24.72 18.36 -5.76
CA THR A 52 25.88 17.44 -5.79
C THR A 52 25.43 16.07 -5.32
N LEU A 53 25.44 15.10 -6.25
CA LEU A 53 25.07 13.73 -5.96
C LEU A 53 26.33 12.92 -5.61
N ASN A 54 26.28 12.19 -4.50
CA ASN A 54 27.38 11.34 -4.04
C ASN A 54 27.29 9.90 -4.59
N GLN A 55 26.18 9.54 -5.20
CA GLN A 55 25.91 8.22 -5.78
C GLN A 55 25.27 8.40 -7.17
N PRO A 56 25.42 7.43 -8.08
CA PRO A 56 24.73 7.44 -9.35
C PRO A 56 23.21 7.42 -9.16
N VAL A 57 22.51 8.20 -9.95
CA VAL A 57 21.05 8.14 -10.07
C VAL A 57 20.71 7.80 -11.50
N ILE A 58 19.96 6.73 -11.69
CA ILE A 58 19.46 6.28 -13.01
C ILE A 58 17.98 6.57 -13.07
N PHE A 59 17.57 7.39 -14.00
CA PHE A 59 16.17 7.59 -14.37
C PHE A 59 15.84 6.54 -15.43
N LEU A 60 14.96 5.60 -15.11
CA LEU A 60 14.58 4.48 -15.96
C LEU A 60 13.11 4.59 -16.34
N PHE A 61 12.84 4.75 -17.61
CA PHE A 61 11.49 4.75 -18.18
C PHE A 61 11.30 3.46 -18.95
N THR A 62 10.46 2.59 -18.40
CA THR A 62 10.20 1.26 -18.94
C THR A 62 9.12 1.27 -20.00
N ASP A 63 9.20 0.33 -20.93
CA ASP A 63 8.24 0.10 -22.00
C ASP A 63 7.55 -1.25 -21.83
N GLY A 64 6.25 -1.32 -22.11
CA GLY A 64 5.51 -2.55 -22.10
C GLY A 64 5.25 -3.10 -20.70
N GLU A 65 5.07 -2.24 -19.72
CA GLU A 65 4.57 -2.60 -18.39
C GLU A 65 3.19 -3.25 -18.52
N GLU A 66 2.30 -2.57 -19.21
CA GLU A 66 0.92 -2.98 -19.48
C GLU A 66 0.80 -4.22 -20.38
N ALA A 67 1.85 -4.51 -21.13
CA ALA A 67 1.95 -5.73 -21.93
C ALA A 67 2.56 -6.92 -21.16
N GLY A 68 2.74 -6.80 -19.85
CA GLY A 68 3.25 -7.84 -18.96
C GLY A 68 4.66 -7.60 -18.45
N LEU A 69 4.98 -6.36 -18.05
CA LEU A 69 6.24 -5.98 -17.39
C LEU A 69 7.49 -6.22 -18.26
N LEU A 70 7.33 -6.11 -19.57
CA LEU A 70 8.36 -6.52 -20.54
C LEU A 70 9.62 -5.67 -20.42
N GLY A 71 9.47 -4.37 -20.18
CA GLY A 71 10.60 -3.44 -20.03
C GLY A 71 11.40 -3.72 -18.75
N ALA A 72 10.72 -3.94 -17.63
CA ALA A 72 11.39 -4.31 -16.40
C ALA A 72 12.14 -5.64 -16.54
N GLN A 73 11.54 -6.64 -17.19
CA GLN A 73 12.20 -7.92 -17.45
C GLN A 73 13.42 -7.72 -18.36
N ALA A 74 13.29 -6.95 -19.42
CA ALA A 74 14.41 -6.65 -20.31
C ALA A 74 15.54 -5.90 -19.59
N PHE A 75 15.22 -5.00 -18.66
CA PHE A 75 16.20 -4.33 -17.82
C PHE A 75 16.95 -5.31 -16.94
N VAL A 76 16.26 -6.23 -16.26
CA VAL A 76 16.86 -7.25 -15.41
C VAL A 76 17.77 -8.18 -16.22
N ASP A 77 17.30 -8.66 -17.36
CA ASP A 77 18.02 -9.61 -18.21
C ASP A 77 19.33 -9.02 -18.80
N ASN A 78 19.35 -7.72 -19.01
CA ASN A 78 20.50 -7.00 -19.59
C ASN A 78 21.32 -6.19 -18.58
N ARG A 79 21.05 -6.33 -17.25
CA ARG A 79 21.66 -5.51 -16.19
C ARG A 79 23.19 -5.41 -16.25
N GLU A 80 23.86 -6.49 -16.62
CA GLU A 80 25.32 -6.52 -16.71
C GLU A 80 25.85 -5.65 -17.84
N ALA A 81 25.08 -5.46 -18.91
CA ALA A 81 25.47 -4.64 -20.06
C ALA A 81 25.39 -3.13 -19.79
N TYR A 82 24.64 -2.69 -18.78
CA TYR A 82 24.48 -1.27 -18.47
C TYR A 82 25.68 -0.65 -17.75
N GLY A 83 26.61 -1.46 -17.20
CA GLY A 83 27.84 -0.99 -16.59
C GLY A 83 27.69 -0.24 -15.26
N PHE A 84 26.57 -0.44 -14.56
CA PHE A 84 26.35 0.04 -13.20
C PHE A 84 25.69 -1.04 -12.32
N GLU A 85 25.95 -0.98 -11.02
CA GLU A 85 25.30 -1.82 -10.02
C GLU A 85 24.02 -1.12 -9.55
N VAL A 86 22.92 -1.85 -9.45
CA VAL A 86 21.66 -1.35 -8.84
C VAL A 86 21.77 -1.51 -7.33
N GLY A 87 21.69 -0.40 -6.62
CA GLY A 87 21.66 -0.39 -5.15
C GLY A 87 20.24 -0.43 -4.61
N ARG A 88 19.43 0.55 -4.97
CA ARG A 88 18.02 0.64 -4.57
C ARG A 88 17.13 1.16 -5.70
N ILE A 89 15.85 0.88 -5.64
CA ILE A 89 14.87 1.30 -6.65
C ILE A 89 13.73 2.06 -5.97
N ILE A 90 13.28 3.13 -6.58
CA ILE A 90 11.99 3.75 -6.29
C ILE A 90 11.18 3.69 -7.57
N ASN A 91 10.09 2.93 -7.55
CA ASN A 91 9.14 2.87 -8.65
C ASN A 91 7.94 3.75 -8.35
N LEU A 92 7.48 4.49 -9.35
CA LEU A 92 6.22 5.22 -9.28
C LEU A 92 5.17 4.49 -10.10
N GLU A 93 3.91 4.66 -9.70
CA GLU A 93 2.76 3.98 -10.26
C GLU A 93 1.48 4.80 -10.05
N ALA A 94 0.45 4.46 -10.79
CA ALA A 94 -0.88 4.96 -10.51
C ALA A 94 -1.95 3.91 -10.77
N ARG A 95 -2.90 3.79 -9.86
CA ARG A 95 -4.13 3.01 -10.02
C ARG A 95 -5.38 3.87 -9.91
N GLY A 96 -5.20 5.14 -10.05
CA GLY A 96 -6.24 6.15 -9.98
C GLY A 96 -5.68 7.52 -10.31
N VAL A 97 -6.53 8.53 -10.24
CA VAL A 97 -6.21 9.89 -10.71
C VAL A 97 -6.09 10.90 -9.57
N ARG A 98 -6.27 10.46 -8.33
CA ARG A 98 -6.28 11.32 -7.13
C ARG A 98 -5.94 10.53 -5.87
N GLY A 99 -5.91 11.24 -4.73
CA GLY A 99 -5.62 10.69 -3.41
C GLY A 99 -4.16 10.87 -3.00
N PRO A 100 -3.82 10.48 -1.78
CA PRO A 100 -2.43 10.55 -1.31
C PRO A 100 -1.57 9.52 -2.05
N ALA A 101 -0.36 9.92 -2.42
CA ALA A 101 0.65 9.00 -2.88
C ALA A 101 1.10 8.10 -1.71
N MET A 102 0.96 6.80 -1.87
CA MET A 102 1.19 5.80 -0.85
C MET A 102 2.36 4.89 -1.24
N MET A 103 3.31 4.70 -0.34
CA MET A 103 4.24 3.58 -0.46
C MET A 103 3.48 2.31 -0.06
N PHE A 104 3.17 1.46 -1.03
CA PHE A 104 2.31 0.29 -0.88
C PHE A 104 3.05 -1.04 -1.00
N GLU A 105 4.28 -1.02 -1.50
CA GLU A 105 5.12 -2.20 -1.67
C GLU A 105 6.57 -1.85 -1.29
N THR A 106 7.28 -2.79 -0.69
CA THR A 106 8.68 -2.65 -0.31
C THR A 106 9.42 -3.97 -0.46
N GLY A 107 10.70 -3.91 -0.84
CA GLY A 107 11.59 -5.07 -0.82
C GLY A 107 11.76 -5.64 0.58
N ARG A 108 12.15 -6.91 0.65
CA ARG A 108 12.46 -7.61 1.90
C ARG A 108 13.93 -8.01 1.94
N PRO A 109 14.58 -7.90 3.09
CA PRO A 109 14.14 -7.32 4.36
C PRO A 109 13.83 -5.82 4.26
N ASN A 110 12.83 -5.32 4.99
CA ASN A 110 12.31 -3.96 4.78
C ASN A 110 12.79 -2.91 5.78
N THR A 111 13.43 -3.31 6.88
CA THR A 111 13.72 -2.42 8.01
C THR A 111 14.50 -1.17 7.60
N ALA A 112 15.56 -1.32 6.81
CA ALA A 112 16.38 -0.19 6.38
C ALA A 112 15.67 0.69 5.34
N LEU A 113 14.99 0.09 4.37
CA LEU A 113 14.20 0.82 3.37
C LEU A 113 13.13 1.68 4.02
N VAL A 114 12.38 1.11 4.96
CA VAL A 114 11.31 1.80 5.69
C VAL A 114 11.87 2.89 6.60
N ALA A 115 13.02 2.63 7.26
CA ALA A 115 13.68 3.63 8.10
C ALA A 115 14.17 4.84 7.28
N ASP A 116 14.65 4.61 6.05
CA ASP A 116 15.07 5.68 5.16
C ASP A 116 13.85 6.39 4.56
N TRP A 117 12.81 5.65 4.16
CA TRP A 117 11.53 6.23 3.78
C TRP A 117 10.97 7.15 4.87
N ALA A 118 11.02 6.76 6.12
CA ALA A 118 10.56 7.58 7.25
C ALA A 118 11.29 8.93 7.36
N LYS A 119 12.50 9.05 6.81
CA LYS A 119 13.31 10.27 6.78
C LYS A 119 13.01 11.15 5.56
N SER A 120 12.15 10.69 4.64
CA SER A 120 11.92 11.38 3.36
C SER A 120 11.38 12.81 3.51
N GLY A 121 10.88 13.17 4.68
CA GLY A 121 10.17 14.43 4.87
C GLY A 121 8.80 14.40 4.18
N GLY A 122 8.09 15.48 4.20
CA GLY A 122 6.76 15.50 3.59
C GLY A 122 5.69 14.89 4.49
N ARG A 123 4.67 14.31 3.88
CA ARG A 123 3.53 13.70 4.56
C ARG A 123 3.51 12.20 4.25
N PRO A 124 4.28 11.37 4.98
CA PRO A 124 4.37 9.96 4.67
C PRO A 124 3.00 9.31 4.75
N PHE A 125 2.67 8.51 3.74
CA PHE A 125 1.45 7.74 3.70
C PHE A 125 1.78 6.30 3.34
N SER A 126 1.76 5.43 4.34
CA SER A 126 2.11 4.02 4.18
C SER A 126 1.83 3.21 5.43
N ASN A 127 1.48 1.94 5.27
CA ASN A 127 1.38 1.01 6.39
C ASN A 127 1.58 -0.45 5.94
N SER A 128 2.09 -1.28 6.85
CA SER A 128 2.35 -2.70 6.59
C SER A 128 1.11 -3.51 6.22
N MET A 129 -0.09 -3.07 6.64
CA MET A 129 -1.32 -3.78 6.30
C MET A 129 -1.60 -3.65 4.79
N MET A 130 -1.43 -2.47 4.22
CA MET A 130 -1.61 -2.26 2.78
C MET A 130 -0.59 -3.04 1.96
N THR A 131 0.68 -3.07 2.39
CA THR A 131 1.71 -3.89 1.77
C THR A 131 1.34 -5.38 1.81
N ALA A 132 0.90 -5.88 2.96
CA ALA A 132 0.47 -7.28 3.08
C ALA A 132 -0.78 -7.60 2.24
N VAL A 133 -1.73 -6.66 2.13
CA VAL A 133 -2.90 -6.83 1.26
C VAL A 133 -2.47 -6.85 -0.20
N TYR A 134 -1.57 -5.95 -0.61
CA TYR A 134 -1.06 -5.91 -1.98
C TYR A 134 -0.36 -7.23 -2.38
N GLU A 135 0.46 -7.79 -1.50
CA GLU A 135 1.13 -9.08 -1.71
C GLU A 135 0.16 -10.26 -1.94
N LEU A 136 -1.08 -10.16 -1.43
CA LEU A 136 -2.12 -11.18 -1.61
C LEU A 136 -2.94 -11.00 -2.90
N LEU A 137 -2.86 -9.83 -3.53
CA LEU A 137 -3.59 -9.55 -4.76
C LEU A 137 -2.82 -10.08 -5.97
N PRO A 138 -3.51 -10.49 -7.04
CA PRO A 138 -2.87 -10.95 -8.27
C PRO A 138 -2.37 -9.77 -9.12
N ASN A 139 -1.80 -8.77 -8.49
CA ASN A 139 -1.26 -7.57 -9.11
C ASN A 139 0.26 -7.66 -9.17
N SER A 140 0.83 -7.00 -10.15
CA SER A 140 2.28 -6.85 -10.28
C SER A 140 2.58 -5.51 -10.96
N THR A 141 3.78 -5.00 -10.72
CA THR A 141 4.33 -3.79 -11.32
C THR A 141 5.77 -4.06 -11.71
N ASP A 142 6.42 -3.10 -12.33
CA ASP A 142 7.84 -3.21 -12.63
C ASP A 142 8.70 -3.51 -11.40
N LEU A 143 8.37 -2.93 -10.24
CA LEU A 143 9.07 -3.25 -9.00
C LEU A 143 8.98 -4.73 -8.64
N THR A 144 7.88 -5.39 -8.94
CA THR A 144 7.72 -6.83 -8.69
C THR A 144 8.78 -7.66 -9.42
N VAL A 145 9.11 -7.29 -10.67
CA VAL A 145 10.16 -7.95 -11.45
C VAL A 145 11.53 -7.70 -10.83
N PHE A 146 11.80 -6.47 -10.43
CA PHE A 146 13.07 -6.10 -9.80
C PHE A 146 13.27 -6.84 -8.48
N LEU A 147 12.24 -6.90 -7.62
CA LEU A 147 12.31 -7.63 -6.34
C LEU A 147 12.55 -9.14 -6.54
N ARG A 148 11.87 -9.75 -7.52
CA ARG A 148 12.07 -11.17 -7.86
C ARG A 148 13.48 -11.47 -8.37
N SER A 149 14.15 -10.49 -8.95
CA SER A 149 15.54 -10.61 -9.41
C SER A 149 16.58 -10.39 -8.31
N GLY A 150 16.14 -10.17 -7.06
CA GLY A 150 17.01 -9.93 -5.91
C GLY A 150 17.43 -8.47 -5.73
N MET A 151 16.85 -7.53 -6.48
CA MET A 151 17.00 -6.10 -6.25
C MET A 151 16.09 -5.66 -5.10
N THR A 152 16.30 -4.47 -4.57
CA THR A 152 15.51 -3.95 -3.45
C THR A 152 15.01 -2.53 -3.72
N GLY A 153 13.82 -2.20 -3.20
CA GLY A 153 13.23 -0.89 -3.46
C GLY A 153 11.87 -0.70 -2.83
N VAL A 154 11.24 0.40 -3.19
CA VAL A 154 9.88 0.77 -2.76
C VAL A 154 9.03 1.17 -3.96
N ASN A 155 7.72 0.97 -3.83
CA ASN A 155 6.72 1.34 -4.82
C ASN A 155 5.76 2.39 -4.24
N ILE A 156 5.53 3.46 -4.98
CA ILE A 156 4.70 4.59 -4.56
C ILE A 156 3.63 4.81 -5.62
N ALA A 157 2.35 4.85 -5.21
CA ALA A 157 1.25 5.10 -6.14
C ALA A 157 0.17 6.00 -5.57
N ILE A 158 -0.58 6.67 -6.44
CA ILE A 158 -1.91 7.19 -6.15
C ILE A 158 -2.96 6.16 -6.57
N SER A 159 -4.03 5.99 -5.78
CA SER A 159 -4.99 4.91 -5.99
C SER A 159 -6.45 5.28 -5.87
N ASP A 160 -6.79 6.52 -5.53
CA ASP A 160 -8.18 6.97 -5.49
C ASP A 160 -8.68 7.31 -6.90
N GLY A 161 -9.96 7.01 -7.15
CA GLY A 161 -10.55 7.15 -8.48
C GLY A 161 -10.22 5.98 -9.41
N PRO A 162 -10.16 4.72 -8.90
CA PRO A 162 -9.79 3.56 -9.70
C PRO A 162 -10.80 3.26 -10.82
N GLU A 163 -11.97 3.85 -10.78
CA GLU A 163 -12.97 3.78 -11.84
C GLU A 163 -12.57 4.51 -13.13
N LEU A 164 -11.49 5.29 -13.08
CA LEU A 164 -10.93 6.00 -14.24
C LEU A 164 -9.70 5.30 -14.82
N TYR A 165 -9.08 4.42 -14.03
CA TYR A 165 -7.91 3.63 -14.41
C TYR A 165 -8.21 2.77 -15.65
N HIS A 166 -7.28 2.74 -16.61
CA HIS A 166 -7.41 2.01 -17.88
C HIS A 166 -8.64 2.41 -18.73
N THR A 167 -9.08 3.66 -18.63
CA THR A 167 -10.18 4.19 -19.41
C THR A 167 -9.78 5.47 -20.15
N THR A 168 -10.62 5.89 -21.10
CA THR A 168 -10.43 7.17 -21.80
C THR A 168 -10.51 8.40 -20.88
N ARG A 169 -10.84 8.21 -19.60
CA ARG A 169 -10.95 9.25 -18.58
C ARG A 169 -9.72 9.34 -17.67
N ASP A 170 -8.71 8.54 -17.91
CA ASP A 170 -7.37 8.79 -17.34
C ASP A 170 -6.70 9.90 -18.13
N ASP A 171 -7.22 11.09 -18.00
CA ASP A 171 -6.83 12.29 -18.73
C ASP A 171 -6.40 13.43 -17.78
N LEU A 172 -5.77 14.45 -18.34
CA LEU A 172 -5.28 15.60 -17.59
C LEU A 172 -6.38 16.34 -16.81
N ALA A 173 -7.63 16.32 -17.31
CA ALA A 173 -8.76 17.01 -16.69
C ALA A 173 -9.23 16.27 -15.42
N SER A 174 -9.07 14.96 -15.39
CA SER A 174 -9.44 14.10 -14.25
C SER A 174 -8.37 14.05 -13.17
N LEU A 175 -7.12 14.43 -13.52
CA LEU A 175 -5.98 14.33 -12.62
C LEU A 175 -6.00 15.40 -11.53
N ASP A 176 -5.92 15.00 -10.27
CA ASP A 176 -5.85 15.93 -9.15
C ASP A 176 -4.43 16.46 -8.93
N ARG A 177 -4.27 17.78 -9.06
CA ARG A 177 -2.98 18.45 -8.92
C ARG A 177 -2.34 18.31 -7.53
N ALA A 178 -3.16 18.26 -6.49
CA ALA A 178 -2.64 18.08 -5.12
C ALA A 178 -2.05 16.68 -4.93
N SER A 179 -2.62 15.68 -5.58
CA SER A 179 -2.12 14.30 -5.59
C SER A 179 -0.79 14.20 -6.35
N VAL A 180 -0.68 14.84 -7.51
CA VAL A 180 0.59 14.93 -8.26
C VAL A 180 1.67 15.61 -7.43
N GLN A 181 1.34 16.74 -6.78
CA GLN A 181 2.29 17.42 -5.89
C GLN A 181 2.72 16.53 -4.73
N HIS A 182 1.78 15.82 -4.10
CA HIS A 182 2.10 14.92 -3.02
C HIS A 182 2.99 13.75 -3.48
N MET A 183 2.75 13.20 -4.66
CA MET A 183 3.63 12.18 -5.24
C MET A 183 5.04 12.74 -5.48
N GLY A 184 5.15 13.93 -6.05
CA GLY A 184 6.42 14.61 -6.26
C GLY A 184 7.19 14.85 -4.95
N ASP A 185 6.49 15.31 -3.90
CA ASP A 185 7.09 15.53 -2.59
C ASP A 185 7.59 14.20 -1.96
N GLN A 186 6.80 13.13 -2.06
CA GLN A 186 7.19 11.80 -1.59
C GLN A 186 8.37 11.23 -2.38
N ALA A 187 8.32 11.31 -3.70
CA ALA A 187 9.34 10.79 -4.60
C ALA A 187 10.70 11.50 -4.40
N LEU A 188 10.70 12.83 -4.40
CA LEU A 188 11.90 13.63 -4.17
C LEU A 188 12.46 13.40 -2.76
N GLY A 189 11.58 13.38 -1.75
CA GLY A 189 11.97 13.13 -0.37
C GLY A 189 12.60 11.75 -0.19
N ALA A 190 11.98 10.71 -0.76
CA ALA A 190 12.50 9.34 -0.73
C ALA A 190 13.85 9.23 -1.47
N ALA A 191 13.97 9.83 -2.65
CA ALA A 191 15.21 9.83 -3.40
C ALA A 191 16.36 10.48 -2.61
N ARG A 192 16.13 11.64 -1.99
CA ARG A 192 17.13 12.30 -1.14
C ARG A 192 17.47 11.50 0.11
N ALA A 193 16.47 10.91 0.77
CA ALA A 193 16.69 10.08 1.95
C ALA A 193 17.52 8.84 1.60
N PHE A 194 17.22 8.18 0.49
CA PHE A 194 17.98 7.02 0.03
C PHE A 194 19.41 7.42 -0.36
N LEU A 195 19.62 8.52 -1.07
CA LEU A 195 20.95 9.02 -1.42
C LEU A 195 21.79 9.47 -0.22
N SER A 196 21.15 9.84 0.89
CA SER A 196 21.83 10.24 2.12
C SER A 196 22.17 9.07 3.04
N SER A 197 21.62 7.88 2.78
CA SER A 197 21.86 6.68 3.57
C SER A 197 23.08 5.92 3.09
N GLU A 198 23.82 5.31 4.02
CA GLU A 198 24.89 4.36 3.68
C GLU A 198 24.25 3.03 3.28
N TRP A 199 24.34 2.67 2.00
CA TRP A 199 23.88 1.37 1.50
C TRP A 199 24.94 0.29 1.72
N THR A 200 25.50 0.23 2.91
CA THR A 200 26.18 -0.97 3.31
C THR A 200 25.20 -2.10 3.13
N ARG A 201 25.56 -3.14 2.37
CA ARG A 201 24.75 -4.32 2.12
C ARG A 201 23.99 -4.61 3.38
N ASP A 202 22.67 -4.46 3.32
CA ASP A 202 21.81 -4.59 4.49
C ASP A 202 22.00 -5.98 5.07
N THR A 203 22.93 -6.10 5.98
CA THR A 203 23.21 -7.33 6.73
C THR A 203 22.18 -7.56 7.82
N ILE A 204 21.21 -6.63 7.95
CA ILE A 204 20.13 -6.72 8.91
C ILE A 204 18.96 -7.37 8.18
N GLU A 205 18.84 -8.68 8.32
CA GLU A 205 17.71 -9.48 7.81
C GLU A 205 16.41 -9.24 8.58
N ASP A 206 16.24 -8.04 9.18
CA ASP A 206 15.11 -7.75 10.05
C ASP A 206 13.95 -7.15 9.28
N GLU A 207 12.77 -7.67 9.61
CA GLU A 207 11.47 -7.16 9.16
C GLU A 207 10.91 -6.19 10.18
N SER A 208 10.27 -5.14 9.71
CA SER A 208 9.56 -4.18 10.54
C SER A 208 8.10 -4.02 10.14
N VAL A 209 7.28 -3.74 11.13
CA VAL A 209 5.88 -3.30 10.97
C VAL A 209 5.85 -1.78 11.12
N TYR A 210 5.14 -1.13 10.22
CA TYR A 210 5.11 0.32 10.17
C TYR A 210 3.72 0.86 9.82
N THR A 211 3.48 2.10 10.21
CA THR A 211 2.29 2.86 9.84
C THR A 211 2.56 4.35 9.95
N ASP A 212 1.91 5.13 9.11
CA ASP A 212 1.77 6.56 9.37
C ASP A 212 0.62 6.83 10.35
N ILE A 213 0.69 7.94 11.02
CA ILE A 213 -0.38 8.50 11.87
C ILE A 213 -0.77 9.85 11.29
N LEU A 214 -1.94 9.92 10.64
CA LEU A 214 -2.50 11.12 10.02
C LEU A 214 -1.55 11.78 8.99
N SER A 215 -0.74 10.99 8.31
CA SER A 215 0.31 11.46 7.38
C SER A 215 1.24 12.53 7.98
N ARG A 216 1.47 12.48 9.30
CA ARG A 216 2.32 13.45 10.04
C ARG A 216 3.43 12.78 10.82
N PHE A 217 3.15 11.63 11.39
CA PHE A 217 4.10 10.84 12.16
C PHE A 217 4.25 9.48 11.51
N PHE A 218 5.44 8.96 11.54
CA PHE A 218 5.71 7.61 11.05
C PHE A 218 6.22 6.76 12.21
N VAL A 219 5.60 5.61 12.40
CA VAL A 219 5.95 4.65 13.44
C VAL A 219 6.45 3.38 12.78
N GLN A 220 7.61 2.93 13.20
CA GLN A 220 8.22 1.68 12.75
C GLN A 220 8.63 0.87 13.98
N LEU A 221 8.27 -0.40 14.00
CA LEU A 221 8.60 -1.33 15.08
C LEU A 221 9.21 -2.60 14.50
N PRO A 222 10.24 -3.18 15.12
CA PRO A 222 10.71 -4.51 14.78
C PRO A 222 9.54 -5.51 14.83
N GLN A 223 9.44 -6.40 13.83
CA GLN A 223 8.33 -7.33 13.71
C GLN A 223 8.14 -8.18 14.97
N GLY A 224 9.24 -8.66 15.58
CA GLY A 224 9.17 -9.43 16.83
C GLY A 224 8.52 -8.65 17.99
N LEU A 225 8.84 -7.35 18.11
CA LEU A 225 8.24 -6.47 19.11
C LEU A 225 6.75 -6.23 18.81
N ALA A 226 6.38 -6.02 17.55
CA ALA A 226 4.99 -5.84 17.15
C ALA A 226 4.14 -7.08 17.47
N VAL A 227 4.66 -8.27 17.16
CA VAL A 227 4.01 -9.56 17.51
C VAL A 227 3.87 -9.73 19.01
N LEU A 228 4.90 -9.41 19.79
CA LEU A 228 4.85 -9.46 21.26
C LEU A 228 3.77 -8.52 21.79
N LEU A 229 3.75 -7.26 21.34
CA LEU A 229 2.75 -6.28 21.78
C LEU A 229 1.33 -6.73 21.42
N LEU A 230 1.13 -7.26 20.22
CA LEU A 230 -0.16 -7.83 19.81
C LEU A 230 -0.58 -8.99 20.72
N GLY A 231 0.34 -9.91 21.00
CA GLY A 231 0.12 -11.02 21.92
C GLY A 231 -0.25 -10.55 23.33
N LEU A 232 0.43 -9.54 23.84
CA LEU A 232 0.11 -8.93 25.14
C LEU A 232 -1.27 -8.26 25.12
N CYS A 233 -1.62 -7.53 24.07
CA CYS A 233 -2.94 -6.91 23.93
C CYS A 233 -4.06 -7.97 23.87
N LEU A 234 -3.86 -9.03 23.08
CA LEU A 234 -4.83 -10.13 23.00
C LEU A 234 -4.94 -10.88 24.34
N GLY A 235 -3.81 -11.16 25.01
CA GLY A 235 -3.78 -11.80 26.32
C GLY A 235 -4.48 -10.95 27.39
N LEU A 236 -4.21 -9.64 27.41
CA LEU A 236 -4.89 -8.72 28.33
C LEU A 236 -6.39 -8.63 28.02
N SER A 237 -6.77 -8.58 26.75
CA SER A 237 -8.18 -8.57 26.34
C SER A 237 -8.90 -9.86 26.82
N ALA A 238 -8.28 -11.01 26.55
CA ALA A 238 -8.81 -12.29 27.02
C ALA A 238 -8.92 -12.35 28.56
N TRP A 239 -7.88 -11.86 29.26
CA TRP A 239 -7.89 -11.80 30.72
C TRP A 239 -9.01 -10.89 31.27
N LEU A 240 -9.23 -9.72 30.66
CA LEU A 240 -10.30 -8.80 31.04
C LEU A 240 -11.68 -9.40 30.80
N ILE A 241 -11.87 -10.21 29.75
CA ILE A 241 -13.12 -10.89 29.42
C ILE A 241 -13.39 -12.03 30.44
N VAL A 242 -12.34 -12.77 30.78
CA VAL A 242 -12.47 -13.95 31.69
C VAL A 242 -12.43 -13.56 33.16
N ARG A 243 -11.93 -12.36 33.50
CA ARG A 243 -11.80 -11.89 34.87
C ARG A 243 -13.16 -11.83 35.57
N PRO A 244 -13.35 -12.60 36.67
CA PRO A 244 -14.60 -12.51 37.45
C PRO A 244 -14.73 -11.10 38.03
N GLY A 245 -15.90 -10.49 37.84
CA GLY A 245 -16.23 -9.28 38.57
C GLY A 245 -16.32 -9.56 40.08
N PRO A 246 -16.23 -8.51 40.91
CA PRO A 246 -16.22 -8.68 42.38
C PRO A 246 -17.42 -9.46 42.94
N GLU A 247 -18.50 -9.60 42.18
CA GLU A 247 -19.73 -10.30 42.59
C GLU A 247 -20.06 -11.55 41.73
N SER A 248 -19.20 -11.92 40.75
CA SER A 248 -19.51 -13.06 39.89
C SER A 248 -18.80 -14.33 40.34
N SER A 249 -19.58 -15.40 40.58
CA SER A 249 -19.04 -16.75 40.72
C SER A 249 -18.37 -17.14 39.39
N TRP A 250 -17.26 -17.89 39.44
CA TRP A 250 -16.46 -18.38 38.28
C TRP A 250 -17.27 -19.14 37.20
N ARG A 251 -18.58 -19.18 37.29
CA ARG A 251 -19.45 -19.96 36.42
C ARG A 251 -20.05 -19.22 35.21
N SER A 252 -19.76 -17.94 35.04
CA SER A 252 -20.36 -17.18 33.91
C SER A 252 -19.34 -16.41 33.06
N VAL A 253 -18.38 -17.15 32.49
CA VAL A 253 -17.72 -16.59 31.27
C VAL A 253 -18.80 -16.53 30.21
N ASP A 254 -19.20 -15.32 29.85
CA ASP A 254 -20.13 -15.17 28.74
C ASP A 254 -19.41 -15.43 27.43
N TRP A 255 -19.36 -16.70 27.02
CA TRP A 255 -18.77 -17.16 25.78
C TRP A 255 -19.31 -16.41 24.56
N ARG A 256 -20.49 -15.81 24.67
CA ARG A 256 -21.09 -14.98 23.62
C ARG A 256 -20.28 -13.71 23.41
N ALA A 257 -19.84 -13.06 24.49
CA ALA A 257 -18.98 -11.88 24.39
C ALA A 257 -17.63 -12.17 23.74
N LEU A 258 -17.03 -13.34 23.97
CA LEU A 258 -15.79 -13.77 23.38
C LEU A 258 -15.95 -14.09 21.88
N MET A 259 -17.06 -14.72 21.51
CA MET A 259 -17.34 -15.12 20.13
C MET A 259 -17.87 -13.97 19.27
N LEU A 260 -18.34 -12.88 19.88
CA LEU A 260 -18.95 -11.76 19.16
C LEU A 260 -18.04 -11.14 18.10
N PRO A 261 -16.78 -10.73 18.37
CA PRO A 261 -15.93 -10.11 17.38
C PRO A 261 -15.65 -11.01 16.15
N PRO A 262 -15.23 -12.28 16.30
CA PRO A 262 -14.99 -13.13 15.14
C PRO A 262 -16.28 -13.45 14.38
N VAL A 263 -17.40 -13.68 15.05
CA VAL A 263 -18.69 -13.91 14.39
C VAL A 263 -19.14 -12.66 13.63
N PHE A 264 -18.97 -11.47 14.20
CA PHE A 264 -19.28 -10.21 13.54
C PHE A 264 -18.45 -10.03 12.27
N ILE A 265 -17.12 -10.19 12.34
CA ILE A 265 -16.22 -10.04 11.20
C ILE A 265 -16.58 -11.04 10.09
N LEU A 266 -16.74 -12.32 10.45
CA LEU A 266 -17.06 -13.37 9.48
C LEU A 266 -18.42 -13.17 8.82
N SER A 267 -19.46 -12.79 9.60
CA SER A 267 -20.80 -12.57 9.05
C SER A 267 -20.84 -11.33 8.15
N ALA A 268 -20.19 -10.23 8.54
CA ALA A 268 -20.11 -9.05 7.71
C ALA A 268 -19.35 -9.33 6.38
N ALA A 269 -18.21 -10.00 6.46
CA ALA A 269 -17.44 -10.40 5.28
C ALA A 269 -18.25 -11.34 4.36
N THR A 270 -18.94 -12.32 4.92
CA THR A 270 -19.80 -13.24 4.15
C THR A 270 -20.94 -12.51 3.47
N CYS A 271 -21.61 -11.59 4.15
CA CYS A 271 -22.68 -10.80 3.54
C CYS A 271 -22.18 -9.93 2.39
N VAL A 272 -21.05 -9.25 2.56
CA VAL A 272 -20.42 -8.45 1.50
C VAL A 272 -20.07 -9.34 0.30
N PHE A 273 -19.43 -10.49 0.55
CA PHE A 273 -19.09 -11.45 -0.49
C PHE A 273 -20.32 -11.93 -1.27
N LEU A 274 -21.40 -12.32 -0.58
CA LEU A 274 -22.64 -12.76 -1.24
C LEU A 274 -23.29 -11.66 -2.07
N ILE A 275 -23.29 -10.42 -1.57
CA ILE A 275 -23.79 -9.27 -2.32
C ILE A 275 -22.99 -9.07 -3.60
N GLN A 276 -21.65 -9.15 -3.53
CA GLN A 276 -20.79 -9.07 -4.71
C GLN A 276 -21.08 -10.19 -5.73
N GLN A 277 -21.30 -11.44 -5.27
CA GLN A 277 -21.66 -12.54 -6.16
C GLN A 277 -23.01 -12.28 -6.87
N VAL A 278 -24.01 -11.78 -6.15
CA VAL A 278 -25.33 -11.43 -6.73
C VAL A 278 -25.16 -10.34 -7.80
N PHE A 279 -24.40 -9.29 -7.54
CA PHE A 279 -24.12 -8.26 -8.54
C PHE A 279 -23.37 -8.80 -9.75
N GLY A 280 -22.39 -9.67 -9.56
CA GLY A 280 -21.68 -10.34 -10.65
C GLY A 280 -22.58 -11.22 -11.53
N LEU A 281 -23.62 -11.83 -10.96
CA LEU A 281 -24.62 -12.59 -11.71
C LEU A 281 -25.58 -11.68 -12.53
N ILE A 282 -25.89 -10.49 -12.00
CA ILE A 282 -26.79 -9.53 -12.66
C ILE A 282 -26.07 -8.78 -13.78
N ARG A 283 -24.79 -8.46 -13.58
CA ARG A 283 -23.94 -7.72 -14.52
C ARG A 283 -22.55 -8.33 -14.62
N PRO A 284 -22.38 -9.45 -15.32
CA PRO A 284 -21.12 -10.18 -15.38
C PRO A 284 -19.99 -9.41 -16.09
N GLU A 285 -20.31 -8.40 -16.89
CA GLU A 285 -19.34 -7.64 -17.69
C GLU A 285 -18.83 -6.38 -16.99
N THR A 286 -19.31 -6.08 -15.78
CA THR A 286 -18.89 -4.89 -15.06
C THR A 286 -18.13 -5.26 -13.79
N ALA A 287 -16.91 -4.79 -13.68
CA ALA A 287 -16.21 -4.72 -12.40
C ALA A 287 -16.94 -3.71 -11.50
N TYR A 288 -18.01 -4.15 -10.84
CA TYR A 288 -18.92 -3.33 -10.05
C TYR A 288 -18.16 -2.47 -9.01
N TRP A 289 -17.14 -3.03 -8.40
CA TRP A 289 -16.29 -2.36 -7.40
C TRP A 289 -15.47 -1.21 -7.97
N THR A 290 -15.09 -1.25 -9.25
CA THR A 290 -14.38 -0.16 -9.92
C THR A 290 -15.35 0.89 -10.48
N ALA A 291 -16.49 0.43 -11.01
CA ALA A 291 -17.49 1.33 -11.60
C ALA A 291 -18.26 2.16 -10.55
N TYR A 292 -18.47 1.61 -9.34
CA TYR A 292 -19.28 2.24 -8.30
C TYR A 292 -18.65 2.10 -6.90
N PRO A 293 -17.43 2.61 -6.66
CA PRO A 293 -16.69 2.42 -5.40
C PRO A 293 -17.42 3.01 -4.19
N GLN A 294 -18.08 4.17 -4.36
CA GLN A 294 -18.84 4.79 -3.28
C GLN A 294 -20.08 3.97 -2.90
N ALA A 295 -20.80 3.43 -3.90
CA ALA A 295 -21.94 2.56 -3.63
C ALA A 295 -21.52 1.27 -2.94
N LEU A 296 -20.36 0.70 -3.32
CA LEU A 296 -19.78 -0.46 -2.63
C LEU A 296 -19.43 -0.09 -1.18
N ALA A 297 -18.73 1.01 -0.95
CA ALA A 297 -18.37 1.46 0.40
C ALA A 297 -19.61 1.68 1.29
N MET A 298 -20.65 2.31 0.78
CA MET A 298 -21.92 2.49 1.48
C MET A 298 -22.61 1.14 1.79
N THR A 299 -22.57 0.20 0.84
CA THR A 299 -23.15 -1.14 1.03
C THR A 299 -22.37 -1.90 2.12
N VAL A 300 -21.05 -1.89 2.07
CA VAL A 300 -20.18 -2.50 3.11
C VAL A 300 -20.47 -1.88 4.48
N PHE A 301 -20.54 -0.56 4.56
CA PHE A 301 -20.86 0.15 5.81
C PHE A 301 -22.23 -0.22 6.35
N ALA A 302 -23.27 -0.19 5.51
CA ALA A 302 -24.64 -0.53 5.90
C ALA A 302 -24.75 -1.99 6.37
N VAL A 303 -24.16 -2.93 5.64
CA VAL A 303 -24.14 -4.36 6.02
C VAL A 303 -23.41 -4.57 7.34
N THR A 304 -22.26 -3.93 7.52
CA THR A 304 -21.48 -4.00 8.76
C THR A 304 -22.27 -3.45 9.94
N LEU A 305 -22.93 -2.31 9.77
CA LEU A 305 -23.77 -1.69 10.79
C LEU A 305 -24.96 -2.60 11.16
N MET A 306 -25.68 -3.11 10.15
CA MET A 306 -26.84 -4.00 10.34
C MET A 306 -26.43 -5.28 11.06
N THR A 307 -25.33 -5.91 10.67
CA THR A 307 -24.78 -7.10 11.31
C THR A 307 -24.42 -6.82 12.76
N GLY A 308 -23.78 -5.67 13.03
CA GLY A 308 -23.45 -5.23 14.39
C GLY A 308 -24.69 -5.02 15.25
N CYS A 309 -25.71 -4.33 14.74
CA CYS A 309 -26.97 -4.13 15.44
C CYS A 309 -27.70 -5.46 15.73
N ALA A 310 -27.74 -6.37 14.76
CA ALA A 310 -28.36 -7.68 14.94
C ALA A 310 -27.63 -8.51 16.02
N LEU A 311 -26.31 -8.52 16.00
CA LEU A 311 -25.52 -9.24 17.02
C LEU A 311 -25.63 -8.60 18.40
N LEU A 312 -25.64 -7.28 18.51
CA LEU A 312 -25.85 -6.56 19.75
C LEU A 312 -27.25 -6.82 20.32
N SER A 313 -28.28 -6.84 19.46
CA SER A 313 -29.65 -7.16 19.88
C SER A 313 -29.79 -8.61 20.37
N TRP A 314 -29.04 -9.54 19.75
CA TRP A 314 -29.02 -10.94 20.20
C TRP A 314 -28.26 -11.14 21.52
N LEU A 315 -27.27 -10.28 21.82
CA LEU A 315 -26.53 -10.28 23.07
C LEU A 315 -27.22 -9.48 24.18
N ALA A 316 -28.10 -8.53 23.80
CA ALA A 316 -28.82 -7.77 24.84
C ALA A 316 -29.45 -8.75 25.86
N PRO A 317 -29.07 -8.66 27.12
CA PRO A 317 -29.64 -9.55 28.11
C PRO A 317 -31.14 -9.38 28.06
N MET A 318 -31.87 -10.46 27.96
CA MET A 318 -33.27 -10.48 28.34
C MET A 318 -33.30 -10.23 29.84
N SER A 319 -32.96 -9.02 30.27
CA SER A 319 -33.30 -8.55 31.61
C SER A 319 -34.82 -8.46 31.63
N ARG A 320 -35.45 -9.57 31.97
CA ARG A 320 -36.81 -9.51 32.49
C ARG A 320 -36.73 -8.52 33.66
N PRO A 321 -37.53 -7.45 33.63
CA PRO A 321 -37.68 -6.67 34.85
C PRO A 321 -38.14 -7.68 35.91
N ALA A 322 -37.31 -7.87 36.92
CA ALA A 322 -37.75 -8.59 38.10
C ALA A 322 -39.01 -7.87 38.54
N ALA A 323 -40.13 -8.57 38.44
CA ALA A 323 -41.40 -8.03 38.90
C ALA A 323 -41.22 -7.64 40.38
N ILE A 324 -41.23 -6.32 40.61
CA ILE A 324 -41.44 -5.76 41.93
C ILE A 324 -42.88 -6.08 42.28
N TYR A 325 -43.11 -7.25 42.83
CA TYR A 325 -44.30 -7.57 43.59
C TYR A 325 -43.81 -8.09 44.94
N ALA A 326 -43.76 -7.20 45.90
CA ALA A 326 -43.96 -7.43 47.31
C ALA A 326 -44.49 -6.14 47.93
#